data_5ca9a556c4c7f3f88e65f932fba18369
#
_entry.id   5ca9a556c4c7f3f88e65f932fba18369
#
_cell.length_a   1.000
_cell.length_b   1.000
_cell.length_c   1.000
_cell.angle_alpha   90.00
_cell.angle_beta   90.00
_cell.angle_gamma   90.00
#
_symmetry.space_group_name_H-M   'P 1'
#
loop_
_entity.id
_entity.type
_entity.pdbx_description
1 polymer ?
#
loop_
_entity_poly.entity_id
_entity_poly.type
_entity_poly.pdbx_seq_one_letter_code
_entity_poly.pdbx_strand_id
1 'polypeptide(L)'
;MLFQEIRLTNATGQLIDVGDLYNQLLYIFAEEAGKKINNVLTPTEVVSLITKLIDGNRKNACLCDPASGSGTLLIEVGKKMGIRGTDIYGQEVNWNLYALTKMNLMLNGFKGATFLWGDSLRSPKLLDHGGLKKFDIVVSVPPFADKWASEEAYDDFYRRFKYGIPPKSQVTWAYISHILASLRNDGQAVVVVPVGVLFRNTESKIREQIIEYNLLEAVIELPSNLFHGTAISTAILVFRKERMRTQ
;
A
#
# COMPACT_ATOMS: atom_id res chain seq x y z
N MET A 1 27.92 -7.48 -4.22
CA MET A 1 29.15 -6.73 -3.91
C MET A 1 29.54 -5.66 -4.95
N LEU A 2 28.96 -5.63 -6.15
CA LEU A 2 29.40 -4.68 -7.21
C LEU A 2 28.91 -3.22 -7.04
N PHE A 3 27.89 -2.94 -6.24
CA PHE A 3 27.31 -1.59 -6.11
C PHE A 3 27.75 -0.83 -4.85
N GLN A 4 28.54 -1.42 -3.96
CA GLN A 4 28.99 -0.76 -2.73
C GLN A 4 30.10 0.26 -2.92
N GLU A 5 30.74 0.31 -4.10
CA GLU A 5 31.89 1.18 -4.40
C GLU A 5 31.56 2.34 -5.35
N ILE A 6 30.32 2.40 -5.91
CA ILE A 6 29.94 3.53 -6.78
C ILE A 6 29.56 4.70 -5.89
N ARG A 7 30.45 5.65 -5.74
CA ARG A 7 30.18 6.95 -5.11
C ARG A 7 29.81 7.94 -6.21
N LEU A 8 28.50 8.18 -6.35
CA LEU A 8 28.01 9.25 -7.21
C LEU A 8 28.04 10.56 -6.42
N THR A 9 28.62 11.59 -7.02
CA THR A 9 28.63 12.95 -6.46
C THR A 9 27.92 13.90 -7.42
N ASN A 10 27.22 14.88 -6.85
CA ASN A 10 26.67 15.98 -7.64
C ASN A 10 27.79 16.94 -8.10
N ALA A 11 27.43 17.99 -8.87
CA ALA A 11 28.37 18.98 -9.38
C ALA A 11 29.13 19.74 -8.26
N THR A 12 28.64 19.70 -7.02
CA THR A 12 29.29 20.33 -5.85
C THR A 12 30.11 19.34 -5.01
N GLY A 13 30.26 18.06 -5.48
CA GLY A 13 31.03 17.03 -4.80
C GLY A 13 30.32 16.35 -3.63
N GLN A 14 29.02 16.60 -3.42
CA GLN A 14 28.24 15.92 -2.39
C GLN A 14 27.82 14.53 -2.87
N LEU A 15 27.85 13.55 -1.96
CA LEU A 15 27.37 12.19 -2.24
C LEU A 15 25.87 12.21 -2.58
N ILE A 16 25.52 11.56 -3.69
CA ILE A 16 24.14 11.34 -4.10
C ILE A 16 23.68 10.00 -3.49
N ASP A 17 22.52 10.01 -2.81
CA ASP A 17 21.84 8.76 -2.44
C ASP A 17 21.31 8.10 -3.72
N VAL A 18 21.80 6.90 -4.01
CA VAL A 18 21.44 6.16 -5.23
C VAL A 18 19.96 5.76 -5.21
N GLY A 19 19.41 5.50 -4.04
CA GLY A 19 17.98 5.20 -3.89
C GLY A 19 17.10 6.40 -4.22
N ASP A 20 17.48 7.60 -3.75
CA ASP A 20 16.77 8.82 -4.06
C ASP A 20 16.87 9.18 -5.55
N LEU A 21 18.05 9.01 -6.15
CA LEU A 21 18.23 9.18 -7.59
C LEU A 21 17.35 8.20 -8.39
N TYR A 22 17.29 6.94 -7.98
CA TYR A 22 16.42 5.95 -8.61
C TYR A 22 14.94 6.32 -8.51
N ASN A 23 14.49 6.79 -7.35
CA ASN A 23 13.13 7.27 -7.18
C ASN A 23 12.82 8.46 -8.10
N GLN A 24 13.74 9.42 -8.23
CA GLN A 24 13.58 10.55 -9.16
C GLN A 24 13.47 10.08 -10.62
N LEU A 25 14.30 9.12 -11.04
CA LEU A 25 14.20 8.53 -12.39
C LEU A 25 12.86 7.84 -12.62
N LEU A 26 12.34 7.11 -11.63
CA LEU A 26 11.00 6.50 -11.71
C LEU A 26 9.92 7.57 -11.91
N TYR A 27 10.00 8.71 -11.21
CA TYR A 27 9.08 9.83 -11.38
C TYR A 27 9.14 10.40 -12.80
N ILE A 28 10.34 10.69 -13.32
CA ILE A 28 10.52 11.21 -14.68
C ILE A 28 9.96 10.23 -15.71
N PHE A 29 10.27 8.95 -15.60
CA PHE A 29 9.74 7.93 -16.52
C PHE A 29 8.22 7.78 -16.44
N ALA A 30 7.63 7.92 -15.25
CA ALA A 30 6.18 7.87 -15.10
C ALA A 30 5.50 9.08 -15.75
N GLU A 31 6.07 10.27 -15.64
CA GLU A 31 5.58 11.48 -16.30
C GLU A 31 5.67 11.36 -17.84
N GLU A 32 6.79 10.89 -18.38
CA GLU A 32 7.00 10.73 -19.81
C GLU A 32 6.12 9.62 -20.42
N ALA A 33 5.89 8.54 -19.70
CA ALA A 33 5.07 7.41 -20.17
C ALA A 33 3.56 7.70 -20.18
N GLY A 34 3.13 8.80 -19.58
CA GLY A 34 1.75 9.27 -19.60
C GLY A 34 0.75 8.25 -19.00
N LYS A 35 -0.47 8.21 -19.57
CA LYS A 35 -1.59 7.39 -19.04
C LYS A 35 -1.32 5.89 -18.85
N LYS A 36 -0.24 5.34 -19.40
CA LYS A 36 0.07 3.89 -19.30
C LYS A 36 0.67 3.48 -17.97
N ILE A 37 1.13 4.42 -17.12
CA ILE A 37 1.79 4.13 -15.84
C ILE A 37 1.10 4.85 -14.66
N ASN A 38 -0.16 5.20 -14.82
CA ASN A 38 -0.93 6.06 -13.90
C ASN A 38 -1.01 5.62 -12.42
N ASN A 39 -0.71 4.37 -12.11
CA ASN A 39 -0.80 3.84 -10.74
C ASN A 39 0.58 3.44 -10.18
N VAL A 40 1.67 3.90 -10.79
CA VAL A 40 3.01 3.43 -10.44
C VAL A 40 3.60 4.18 -9.26
N LEU A 41 3.29 5.47 -9.15
CA LEU A 41 3.90 6.34 -8.15
C LEU A 41 2.86 7.07 -7.30
N THR A 42 3.06 7.00 -6.00
CA THR A 42 2.29 7.80 -5.04
C THR A 42 2.96 9.17 -4.90
N PRO A 43 2.24 10.28 -5.04
CA PRO A 43 2.80 11.62 -4.86
C PRO A 43 3.49 11.80 -3.51
N THR A 44 4.60 12.53 -3.48
CA THR A 44 5.43 12.72 -2.27
C THR A 44 4.66 13.37 -1.12
N GLU A 45 3.73 14.28 -1.44
CA GLU A 45 2.85 14.95 -0.48
C GLU A 45 1.91 13.93 0.19
N VAL A 46 1.35 13.01 -0.60
CA VAL A 46 0.48 11.93 -0.10
C VAL A 46 1.28 10.98 0.78
N VAL A 47 2.49 10.59 0.36
CA VAL A 47 3.40 9.77 1.18
C VAL A 47 3.73 10.47 2.50
N SER A 48 4.02 11.78 2.45
CA SER A 48 4.30 12.57 3.65
C SER A 48 3.11 12.61 4.60
N LEU A 49 1.89 12.76 4.07
CA LEU A 49 0.66 12.74 4.87
C LEU A 49 0.43 11.37 5.48
N ILE A 50 0.52 10.29 4.69
CA ILE A 50 0.37 8.91 5.17
C ILE A 50 1.30 8.64 6.35
N THR A 51 2.57 9.05 6.24
CA THR A 51 3.57 8.83 7.29
C THR A 51 3.22 9.55 8.59
N LYS A 52 2.58 10.73 8.51
CA LYS A 52 2.15 11.49 9.68
C LYS A 52 0.88 10.92 10.33
N LEU A 53 0.08 10.17 9.57
CA LEU A 53 -1.13 9.49 10.05
C LEU A 53 -0.83 8.16 10.75
N ILE A 54 0.38 7.63 10.56
CA ILE A 54 0.81 6.42 11.23
C ILE A 54 1.37 6.78 12.60
N ASP A 55 0.99 6.03 13.63
CA ASP A 55 1.51 6.21 14.98
C ASP A 55 3.02 6.00 15.04
N GLY A 56 3.77 7.06 15.32
CA GLY A 56 5.23 7.11 15.23
C GLY A 56 6.01 6.28 16.26
N ASN A 57 5.36 5.62 17.22
CA ASN A 57 6.04 4.96 18.32
C ASN A 57 6.16 3.43 18.16
N ARG A 58 6.08 2.90 16.95
CA ARG A 58 6.11 1.47 16.65
C ARG A 58 7.50 1.01 16.19
N LYS A 59 8.50 1.11 17.07
CA LYS A 59 9.82 0.51 16.82
C LYS A 59 9.65 -1.00 16.61
N ASN A 60 10.23 -1.55 15.55
CA ASN A 60 10.13 -2.95 15.13
C ASN A 60 8.75 -3.37 14.56
N ALA A 61 7.96 -2.43 14.07
CA ALA A 61 6.70 -2.75 13.40
C ALA A 61 6.95 -3.50 12.08
N CYS A 62 6.13 -4.51 11.82
CA CYS A 62 6.05 -5.14 10.50
C CYS A 62 5.17 -4.27 9.60
N LEU A 63 5.77 -3.72 8.53
CA LEU A 63 5.12 -2.88 7.52
C LEU A 63 4.81 -3.70 6.26
N CYS A 64 3.61 -3.54 5.72
CA CYS A 64 3.19 -4.24 4.51
C CYS A 64 2.48 -3.31 3.51
N ASP A 65 2.67 -3.60 2.21
CA ASP A 65 1.83 -3.13 1.12
C ASP A 65 1.45 -4.31 0.21
N PRO A 66 0.17 -4.74 0.18
CA PRO A 66 -0.29 -5.86 -0.64
C PRO A 66 -0.50 -5.49 -2.12
N ALA A 67 -0.35 -4.22 -2.51
CA ALA A 67 -0.46 -3.72 -3.89
C ALA A 67 0.64 -2.70 -4.17
N SER A 68 1.89 -3.11 -3.97
CA SER A 68 3.04 -2.22 -3.76
C SER A 68 3.43 -1.35 -4.95
N GLY A 69 2.98 -1.66 -6.17
CA GLY A 69 3.36 -0.89 -7.36
C GLY A 69 4.88 -0.80 -7.53
N SER A 70 5.42 0.42 -7.56
CA SER A 70 6.88 0.68 -7.61
C SER A 70 7.59 0.52 -6.27
N GLY A 71 6.85 0.29 -5.19
CA GLY A 71 7.38 0.19 -3.83
C GLY A 71 7.75 1.53 -3.19
N THR A 72 7.58 2.64 -3.88
CA THR A 72 7.98 3.98 -3.38
C THR A 72 7.29 4.32 -2.05
N LEU A 73 5.97 4.09 -1.95
CA LEU A 73 5.23 4.32 -0.69
C LEU A 73 5.81 3.48 0.45
N LEU A 74 6.00 2.20 0.21
CA LEU A 74 6.52 1.25 1.20
C LEU A 74 7.92 1.64 1.69
N ILE A 75 8.80 2.03 0.76
CA ILE A 75 10.17 2.44 1.03
C ILE A 75 10.20 3.75 1.83
N GLU A 76 9.46 4.76 1.39
CA GLU A 76 9.45 6.07 2.03
C GLU A 76 8.86 6.00 3.45
N VAL A 77 7.78 5.25 3.65
CA VAL A 77 7.24 4.99 4.98
C VAL A 77 8.25 4.24 5.84
N GLY A 78 8.89 3.20 5.29
CA GLY A 78 9.93 2.43 5.98
C GLY A 78 11.10 3.29 6.43
N LYS A 79 11.62 4.17 5.54
CA LYS A 79 12.69 5.14 5.87
C LYS A 79 12.28 6.09 6.98
N LYS A 80 11.13 6.77 6.83
CA LYS A 80 10.67 7.78 7.78
C LYS A 80 10.37 7.22 9.17
N MET A 81 9.94 5.98 9.25
CA MET A 81 9.65 5.31 10.53
C MET A 81 10.86 4.54 11.08
N GLY A 82 11.96 4.47 10.36
CA GLY A 82 13.16 3.71 10.75
C GLY A 82 12.91 2.21 10.85
N ILE A 83 12.04 1.66 10.01
CA ILE A 83 11.72 0.22 9.98
C ILE A 83 12.87 -0.54 9.34
N ARG A 84 13.25 -1.66 9.95
CA ARG A 84 14.31 -2.53 9.41
C ARG A 84 13.84 -3.20 8.12
N GLY A 85 14.76 -3.42 7.18
CA GLY A 85 14.45 -4.11 5.93
C GLY A 85 13.79 -5.48 6.14
N THR A 86 14.18 -6.23 7.16
CA THR A 86 13.60 -7.54 7.51
C THR A 86 12.12 -7.48 7.94
N ASP A 87 11.64 -6.30 8.31
CA ASP A 87 10.28 -6.07 8.79
C ASP A 87 9.40 -5.41 7.72
N ILE A 88 9.89 -5.33 6.46
CA ILE A 88 9.18 -4.81 5.30
C ILE A 88 8.69 -5.96 4.42
N TYR A 89 7.41 -5.91 4.09
CA TYR A 89 6.71 -6.93 3.31
C TYR A 89 5.90 -6.28 2.20
N GLY A 90 5.83 -6.93 1.04
CA GLY A 90 4.98 -6.47 -0.04
C GLY A 90 4.66 -7.57 -1.05
N GLN A 91 3.59 -7.35 -1.81
CA GLN A 91 3.21 -8.21 -2.91
C GLN A 91 2.77 -7.36 -4.10
N GLU A 92 3.17 -7.76 -5.31
CA GLU A 92 2.85 -7.05 -6.55
C GLU A 92 2.52 -8.05 -7.66
N VAL A 93 1.41 -7.84 -8.36
CA VAL A 93 0.93 -8.73 -9.42
C VAL A 93 1.67 -8.48 -10.74
N ASN A 94 2.02 -7.24 -11.02
CA ASN A 94 2.73 -6.86 -12.24
C ASN A 94 4.22 -7.21 -12.14
N TRP A 95 4.67 -8.12 -13.02
CA TRP A 95 6.06 -8.57 -13.02
C TRP A 95 7.08 -7.44 -13.19
N ASN A 96 6.81 -6.47 -14.06
CA ASN A 96 7.74 -5.37 -14.29
C ASN A 96 7.85 -4.48 -13.06
N LEU A 97 6.72 -4.15 -12.41
CA LEU A 97 6.71 -3.39 -11.17
C LEU A 97 7.37 -4.16 -10.03
N TYR A 98 7.12 -5.47 -9.93
CA TYR A 98 7.82 -6.34 -8.99
C TYR A 98 9.34 -6.25 -9.14
N ALA A 99 9.87 -6.34 -10.37
CA ALA A 99 11.30 -6.25 -10.64
C ALA A 99 11.87 -4.86 -10.28
N LEU A 100 11.17 -3.80 -10.66
CA LEU A 100 11.54 -2.42 -10.32
C LEU A 100 11.55 -2.20 -8.80
N THR A 101 10.55 -2.70 -8.09
CA THR A 101 10.47 -2.59 -6.64
C THR A 101 11.58 -3.35 -5.93
N LYS A 102 11.93 -4.53 -6.41
CA LYS A 102 13.08 -5.29 -5.87
C LYS A 102 14.38 -4.49 -5.98
N MET A 103 14.61 -3.85 -7.12
CA MET A 103 15.75 -2.94 -7.31
C MET A 103 15.65 -1.74 -6.36
N ASN A 104 14.48 -1.11 -6.27
CA ASN A 104 14.25 0.05 -5.42
C ASN A 104 14.53 -0.26 -3.95
N LEU A 105 14.01 -1.36 -3.43
CA LEU A 105 14.28 -1.83 -2.06
C LEU A 105 15.79 -2.03 -1.80
N MET A 106 16.49 -2.66 -2.76
CA MET A 106 17.93 -2.92 -2.63
C MET A 106 18.75 -1.62 -2.61
N LEU A 107 18.44 -0.67 -3.52
CA LEU A 107 19.14 0.61 -3.62
C LEU A 107 18.88 1.51 -2.40
N ASN A 108 17.72 1.38 -1.78
CA ASN A 108 17.34 2.10 -0.55
C ASN A 108 17.75 1.37 0.75
N GLY A 109 18.58 0.32 0.65
CA GLY A 109 19.15 -0.37 1.82
C GLY A 109 18.25 -1.42 2.48
N PHE A 110 17.06 -1.70 1.94
CA PHE A 110 16.12 -2.70 2.48
C PHE A 110 16.41 -4.13 1.98
N LYS A 111 17.66 -4.59 2.13
CA LYS A 111 18.13 -5.88 1.59
C LYS A 111 17.39 -7.11 2.13
N GLY A 112 16.78 -7.03 3.30
CA GLY A 112 16.06 -8.14 3.93
C GLY A 112 14.56 -8.16 3.68
N ALA A 113 14.01 -7.25 2.86
CA ALA A 113 12.58 -7.14 2.61
C ALA A 113 12.02 -8.40 1.93
N THR A 114 10.88 -8.87 2.46
CA THR A 114 10.11 -9.96 1.86
C THR A 114 9.15 -9.39 0.83
N PHE A 115 9.54 -9.45 -0.44
CA PHE A 115 8.77 -8.92 -1.55
C PHE A 115 8.46 -10.02 -2.55
N LEU A 116 7.16 -10.28 -2.79
CA LEU A 116 6.69 -11.46 -3.53
C LEU A 116 5.88 -11.04 -4.77
N TRP A 117 6.11 -11.77 -5.86
CA TRP A 117 5.33 -11.60 -7.08
C TRP A 117 4.05 -12.44 -7.03
N GLY A 118 2.91 -11.82 -7.31
CA GLY A 118 1.61 -12.48 -7.41
C GLY A 118 0.44 -11.58 -7.04
N ASP A 119 -0.75 -12.07 -7.34
CA ASP A 119 -2.01 -11.41 -7.03
C ASP A 119 -2.40 -11.64 -5.55
N SER A 120 -2.44 -10.59 -4.76
CA SER A 120 -2.78 -10.64 -3.33
C SER A 120 -4.23 -11.07 -3.06
N LEU A 121 -5.12 -10.88 -4.02
CA LEU A 121 -6.52 -11.28 -3.88
C LEU A 121 -6.73 -12.75 -4.24
N ARG A 122 -6.17 -13.21 -5.36
CA ARG A 122 -6.34 -14.59 -5.84
C ARG A 122 -5.38 -15.57 -5.19
N SER A 123 -4.15 -15.15 -4.96
CA SER A 123 -3.08 -16.00 -4.43
C SER A 123 -2.21 -15.24 -3.43
N PRO A 124 -2.73 -14.93 -2.24
CA PRO A 124 -1.94 -14.27 -1.21
C PRO A 124 -0.74 -15.14 -0.82
N LYS A 125 0.45 -14.56 -0.83
CA LYS A 125 1.71 -15.27 -0.56
C LYS A 125 2.37 -14.88 0.77
N LEU A 126 1.94 -13.78 1.36
CA LEU A 126 2.40 -13.36 2.68
C LEU A 126 1.63 -14.14 3.74
N LEU A 127 2.11 -15.35 4.00
CA LEU A 127 1.47 -16.34 4.88
C LEU A 127 2.34 -16.61 6.12
N ASP A 128 1.69 -17.01 7.21
CA ASP A 128 2.31 -17.46 8.43
C ASP A 128 1.42 -18.56 9.08
N HIS A 129 2.01 -19.71 9.40
CA HIS A 129 1.30 -20.88 9.97
C HIS A 129 0.00 -21.27 9.23
N GLY A 130 0.01 -21.19 7.89
CA GLY A 130 -1.15 -21.55 7.05
C GLY A 130 -2.24 -20.49 6.95
N GLY A 131 -2.11 -19.36 7.62
CA GLY A 131 -3.01 -18.20 7.53
C GLY A 131 -2.34 -16.98 6.90
N LEU A 132 -3.09 -15.87 6.78
CA LEU A 132 -2.50 -14.60 6.39
C LEU A 132 -1.53 -14.11 7.47
N LYS A 133 -0.32 -13.75 7.09
CA LYS A 133 0.60 -13.03 7.96
C LYS A 133 -0.04 -11.75 8.47
N LYS A 134 0.20 -11.43 9.75
CA LYS A 134 -0.36 -10.24 10.39
C LYS A 134 0.68 -9.14 10.52
N PHE A 135 0.28 -7.92 10.22
CA PHE A 135 1.13 -6.74 10.19
C PHE A 135 0.67 -5.69 11.20
N ASP A 136 1.63 -4.95 11.72
CA ASP A 136 1.37 -3.81 12.62
C ASP A 136 0.87 -2.61 11.83
N ILE A 137 1.44 -2.42 10.63
CA ILE A 137 1.14 -1.30 9.75
C ILE A 137 0.93 -1.84 8.34
N VAL A 138 -0.17 -1.43 7.71
CA VAL A 138 -0.39 -1.64 6.29
C VAL A 138 -0.62 -0.30 5.62
N VAL A 139 0.15 -0.01 4.59
CA VAL A 139 -0.07 1.16 3.73
C VAL A 139 -0.34 0.67 2.31
N SER A 140 -1.26 1.30 1.59
CA SER A 140 -1.50 0.88 0.22
C SER A 140 -2.21 1.94 -0.61
N VAL A 141 -1.91 1.94 -1.90
CA VAL A 141 -2.68 2.61 -2.95
C VAL A 141 -3.16 1.55 -3.92
N PRO A 142 -4.22 0.80 -3.58
CA PRO A 142 -4.70 -0.28 -4.43
C PRO A 142 -5.28 0.25 -5.74
N PRO A 143 -5.43 -0.60 -6.78
CA PRO A 143 -6.06 -0.21 -8.03
C PRO A 143 -7.45 0.43 -7.83
N PHE A 144 -7.75 1.51 -8.58
CA PHE A 144 -8.97 2.30 -8.35
C PHE A 144 -10.21 1.78 -9.08
N ALA A 145 -10.05 1.10 -10.22
CA ALA A 145 -11.15 0.79 -11.12
C ALA A 145 -11.03 -0.60 -11.79
N ASP A 146 -10.24 -1.49 -11.25
CA ASP A 146 -10.05 -2.82 -11.83
C ASP A 146 -11.19 -3.77 -11.45
N LYS A 147 -11.38 -4.76 -12.31
CA LYS A 147 -12.23 -5.93 -12.02
C LYS A 147 -11.43 -6.95 -11.23
N TRP A 148 -12.13 -7.72 -10.39
CA TRP A 148 -11.54 -8.81 -9.62
C TRP A 148 -12.42 -10.06 -9.65
N ALA A 149 -11.88 -11.19 -9.24
CA ALA A 149 -12.56 -12.48 -9.25
C ALA A 149 -13.46 -12.63 -8.00
N SER A 150 -14.56 -11.87 -7.94
CA SER A 150 -15.46 -11.85 -6.79
C SER A 150 -16.13 -13.20 -6.51
N GLU A 151 -16.23 -14.06 -7.50
CA GLU A 151 -16.76 -15.43 -7.39
C GLU A 151 -15.91 -16.29 -6.44
N GLU A 152 -14.61 -16.08 -6.41
CA GLU A 152 -13.68 -16.82 -5.55
C GLU A 152 -13.78 -16.39 -4.06
N ALA A 153 -14.47 -15.29 -3.77
CA ALA A 153 -14.60 -14.76 -2.41
C ALA A 153 -15.62 -15.55 -1.55
N TYR A 154 -16.54 -16.28 -2.16
CA TYR A 154 -17.55 -17.08 -1.42
C TYR A 154 -16.91 -18.21 -0.61
N ASP A 155 -15.83 -18.82 -1.13
CA ASP A 155 -15.08 -19.91 -0.50
C ASP A 155 -13.69 -19.45 -0.05
N ASP A 156 -13.54 -18.17 0.32
CA ASP A 156 -12.25 -17.63 0.72
C ASP A 156 -11.71 -18.28 2.00
N PHE A 157 -10.70 -19.11 1.83
CA PHE A 157 -10.03 -19.85 2.92
C PHE A 157 -9.59 -18.92 4.08
N TYR A 158 -9.18 -17.68 3.76
CA TYR A 158 -8.67 -16.73 4.73
C TYR A 158 -9.76 -15.89 5.41
N ARG A 159 -11.04 -16.07 5.04
CA ARG A 159 -12.21 -15.37 5.59
C ARG A 159 -12.07 -13.84 5.53
N ARG A 160 -11.49 -13.33 4.44
CA ARG A 160 -11.22 -11.91 4.25
C ARG A 160 -12.49 -11.07 4.10
N PHE A 161 -13.52 -11.65 3.48
CA PHE A 161 -14.73 -10.94 3.06
C PHE A 161 -15.87 -11.04 4.07
N LYS A 162 -15.56 -11.14 5.35
CA LYS A 162 -16.56 -11.26 6.43
C LYS A 162 -17.46 -10.04 6.58
N TYR A 163 -17.05 -8.87 6.08
CA TYR A 163 -17.84 -7.64 6.09
C TYR A 163 -18.70 -7.49 4.83
N GLY A 164 -18.66 -8.43 3.92
CA GLY A 164 -19.37 -8.46 2.66
C GLY A 164 -18.44 -8.63 1.46
N ILE A 165 -18.96 -9.22 0.39
CA ILE A 165 -18.22 -9.43 -0.85
C ILE A 165 -18.44 -8.22 -1.76
N PRO A 166 -17.37 -7.50 -2.14
CA PRO A 166 -17.48 -6.36 -3.05
C PRO A 166 -17.92 -6.79 -4.46
N PRO A 167 -18.65 -5.92 -5.19
CA PRO A 167 -18.99 -6.19 -6.58
C PRO A 167 -17.76 -6.46 -7.44
N LYS A 168 -17.89 -7.31 -8.46
CA LYS A 168 -16.81 -7.68 -9.39
C LYS A 168 -16.09 -6.50 -10.03
N SER A 169 -16.79 -5.39 -10.22
CA SER A 169 -16.24 -4.16 -10.83
C SER A 169 -15.52 -3.24 -9.83
N GLN A 170 -15.40 -3.62 -8.54
CA GLN A 170 -14.94 -2.74 -7.46
C GLN A 170 -13.85 -3.40 -6.62
N VAL A 171 -12.67 -3.49 -7.19
CA VAL A 171 -11.51 -4.14 -6.57
C VAL A 171 -11.03 -3.46 -5.28
N THR A 172 -11.25 -2.16 -5.13
CA THR A 172 -10.74 -1.38 -3.99
C THR A 172 -11.20 -1.93 -2.65
N TRP A 173 -12.51 -2.27 -2.51
CA TRP A 173 -13.01 -2.89 -1.28
C TRP A 173 -12.51 -4.31 -1.06
N ALA A 174 -12.16 -5.03 -2.12
CA ALA A 174 -11.53 -6.34 -1.98
C ALA A 174 -10.13 -6.22 -1.36
N TYR A 175 -9.34 -5.22 -1.79
CA TYR A 175 -8.06 -4.91 -1.15
C TYR A 175 -8.23 -4.43 0.29
N ILE A 176 -9.21 -3.57 0.59
CA ILE A 176 -9.48 -3.14 1.97
C ILE A 176 -9.83 -4.35 2.85
N SER A 177 -10.65 -5.27 2.37
CA SER A 177 -10.99 -6.51 3.10
C SER A 177 -9.76 -7.38 3.35
N HIS A 178 -8.88 -7.54 2.36
CA HIS A 178 -7.61 -8.25 2.50
C HIS A 178 -6.68 -7.55 3.51
N ILE A 179 -6.56 -6.23 3.44
CA ILE A 179 -5.77 -5.40 4.37
C ILE A 179 -6.27 -5.59 5.80
N LEU A 180 -7.57 -5.42 6.05
CA LEU A 180 -8.16 -5.61 7.37
C LEU A 180 -7.97 -7.04 7.90
N ALA A 181 -8.07 -8.04 7.03
CA ALA A 181 -7.77 -9.42 7.39
C ALA A 181 -6.30 -9.63 7.75
N SER A 182 -5.38 -8.88 7.14
CA SER A 182 -3.93 -8.97 7.38
C SER A 182 -3.42 -8.10 8.54
N LEU A 183 -4.26 -7.26 9.14
CA LEU A 183 -3.87 -6.47 10.31
C LEU A 183 -3.82 -7.32 11.57
N ARG A 184 -2.86 -7.01 12.46
CA ARG A 184 -2.88 -7.40 13.88
C ARG A 184 -4.06 -6.75 14.60
N ASN A 185 -4.37 -7.21 15.81
CA ASN A 185 -5.51 -6.65 16.55
C ASN A 185 -5.31 -5.17 16.90
N ASP A 186 -4.10 -4.76 17.22
CA ASP A 186 -3.69 -3.37 17.48
C ASP A 186 -3.14 -2.67 16.21
N GLY A 187 -3.27 -3.32 15.04
CA GLY A 187 -2.74 -2.83 13.77
C GLY A 187 -3.47 -1.62 13.21
N GLN A 188 -2.73 -0.82 12.46
CA GLN A 188 -3.24 0.35 11.72
C GLN A 188 -3.04 0.17 10.22
N ALA A 189 -4.04 0.57 9.42
CA ALA A 189 -3.88 0.69 7.97
C ALA A 189 -4.21 2.08 7.49
N VAL A 190 -3.45 2.55 6.50
CA VAL A 190 -3.67 3.83 5.81
C VAL A 190 -3.76 3.53 4.32
N VAL A 191 -4.95 3.74 3.75
CA VAL A 191 -5.26 3.30 2.38
C VAL A 191 -5.78 4.47 1.56
N VAL A 192 -5.17 4.72 0.41
CA VAL A 192 -5.68 5.71 -0.55
C VAL A 192 -6.71 5.05 -1.45
N VAL A 193 -7.85 5.70 -1.61
CA VAL A 193 -8.98 5.15 -2.36
C VAL A 193 -9.63 6.23 -3.24
N PRO A 194 -10.33 5.86 -4.34
CA PRO A 194 -11.19 6.82 -5.04
C PRO A 194 -12.37 7.22 -4.15
N VAL A 195 -12.71 8.50 -4.14
CA VAL A 195 -13.82 9.05 -3.33
C VAL A 195 -15.13 8.29 -3.56
N GLY A 196 -15.34 7.75 -4.77
CA GLY A 196 -16.52 6.95 -5.10
C GLY A 196 -16.80 5.78 -4.14
N VAL A 197 -15.77 5.19 -3.49
CA VAL A 197 -15.97 4.09 -2.53
C VAL A 197 -16.74 4.53 -1.28
N LEU A 198 -16.81 5.84 -1.01
CA LEU A 198 -17.47 6.39 0.17
C LEU A 198 -19.00 6.47 0.04
N PHE A 199 -19.53 6.51 -1.19
CA PHE A 199 -20.96 6.78 -1.41
C PHE A 199 -21.66 5.84 -2.39
N ARG A 200 -20.97 4.98 -3.13
CA ARG A 200 -21.64 4.04 -4.05
C ARG A 200 -22.59 3.10 -3.31
N ASN A 201 -23.83 2.99 -3.78
CA ASN A 201 -24.86 2.17 -3.14
C ASN A 201 -24.53 0.67 -3.12
N THR A 202 -23.85 0.18 -4.16
CA THR A 202 -23.46 -1.23 -4.28
C THR A 202 -22.56 -1.73 -3.16
N GLU A 203 -21.92 -0.83 -2.41
CA GLU A 203 -20.96 -1.11 -1.35
C GLU A 203 -21.46 -0.65 0.04
N SER A 204 -22.72 -0.17 0.15
CA SER A 204 -23.28 0.38 1.39
C SER A 204 -23.19 -0.59 2.56
N LYS A 205 -23.57 -1.85 2.34
CA LYS A 205 -23.53 -2.90 3.38
C LYS A 205 -22.14 -3.14 3.94
N ILE A 206 -21.09 -3.07 3.09
CA ILE A 206 -19.71 -3.22 3.55
C ILE A 206 -19.33 -2.03 4.43
N ARG A 207 -19.67 -0.80 4.01
CA ARG A 207 -19.40 0.42 4.81
C ARG A 207 -20.11 0.38 6.15
N GLU A 208 -21.39 0.00 6.19
CA GLU A 208 -22.17 -0.18 7.42
C GLU A 208 -21.45 -1.12 8.38
N GLN A 209 -21.03 -2.31 7.92
CA GLN A 209 -20.31 -3.26 8.74
C GLN A 209 -18.97 -2.69 9.24
N ILE A 210 -18.21 -2.00 8.40
CA ILE A 210 -16.93 -1.37 8.80
C ILE A 210 -17.15 -0.34 9.92
N ILE A 211 -18.24 0.43 9.86
CA ILE A 211 -18.60 1.42 10.88
C ILE A 211 -19.09 0.71 12.16
N GLU A 212 -19.97 -0.27 12.05
CA GLU A 212 -20.49 -1.05 13.18
C GLU A 212 -19.39 -1.73 13.99
N TYR A 213 -18.39 -2.29 13.29
CA TYR A 213 -17.22 -2.87 13.93
C TYR A 213 -16.18 -1.85 14.41
N ASN A 214 -16.47 -0.55 14.29
CA ASN A 214 -15.63 0.57 14.71
C ASN A 214 -14.18 0.49 14.13
N LEU A 215 -14.04 0.08 12.88
CA LEU A 215 -12.74 -0.12 12.24
C LEU A 215 -12.21 1.14 11.57
N LEU A 216 -13.09 2.04 11.11
CA LEU A 216 -12.72 3.26 10.42
C LEU A 216 -12.42 4.37 11.45
N GLU A 217 -11.17 4.85 11.44
CA GLU A 217 -10.69 5.88 12.36
C GLU A 217 -10.87 7.28 11.77
N ALA A 218 -10.51 7.45 10.50
CA ALA A 218 -10.62 8.73 9.82
C ALA A 218 -10.84 8.56 8.32
N VAL A 219 -11.48 9.58 7.73
CA VAL A 219 -11.60 9.78 6.29
C VAL A 219 -11.05 11.17 5.98
N ILE A 220 -10.07 11.25 5.08
CA ILE A 220 -9.41 12.50 4.71
C ILE A 220 -9.50 12.64 3.19
N GLU A 221 -10.32 13.59 2.74
CA GLU A 221 -10.40 13.90 1.31
C GLU A 221 -9.13 14.59 0.85
N LEU A 222 -8.62 14.18 -0.31
CA LEU A 222 -7.44 14.77 -0.93
C LEU A 222 -7.85 15.74 -2.03
N PRO A 223 -7.07 16.82 -2.27
CA PRO A 223 -7.29 17.68 -3.40
C PRO A 223 -7.34 16.91 -4.73
N SER A 224 -8.16 17.38 -5.66
CA SER A 224 -8.23 16.79 -7.00
C SER A 224 -6.91 16.94 -7.76
N ASN A 225 -6.67 16.07 -8.75
CA ASN A 225 -5.50 16.07 -9.62
C ASN A 225 -4.14 15.87 -8.91
N LEU A 226 -4.11 15.29 -7.69
CA LEU A 226 -2.85 14.94 -7.02
C LEU A 226 -2.14 13.76 -7.68
N PHE A 227 -2.91 12.78 -8.17
CA PHE A 227 -2.32 11.61 -8.83
C PHE A 227 -2.13 11.88 -10.31
N HIS A 228 -0.89 11.79 -10.78
CA HIS A 228 -0.56 11.97 -12.18
C HIS A 228 -1.36 11.01 -13.08
N GLY A 229 -1.86 11.52 -14.20
CA GLY A 229 -2.56 10.74 -15.22
C GLY A 229 -4.00 10.32 -14.90
N THR A 230 -4.55 10.72 -13.75
CA THR A 230 -5.96 10.50 -13.43
C THR A 230 -6.62 11.76 -12.86
N ALA A 231 -7.85 12.02 -13.28
CA ALA A 231 -8.70 13.07 -12.71
C ALA A 231 -9.57 12.55 -11.55
N ILE A 232 -9.35 11.31 -11.10
CA ILE A 232 -10.14 10.69 -10.04
C ILE A 232 -9.82 11.37 -8.71
N SER A 233 -10.83 11.94 -8.06
CA SER A 233 -10.71 12.43 -6.69
C SER A 233 -10.50 11.27 -5.74
N THR A 234 -9.58 11.44 -4.81
CA THR A 234 -9.15 10.40 -3.88
C THR A 234 -9.34 10.84 -2.43
N ALA A 235 -9.39 9.85 -1.54
CA ALA A 235 -9.40 10.05 -0.09
C ALA A 235 -8.46 9.05 0.58
N ILE A 236 -7.98 9.39 1.75
CA ILE A 236 -7.28 8.46 2.64
C ILE A 236 -8.28 7.91 3.65
N LEU A 237 -8.32 6.59 3.78
CA LEU A 237 -9.01 5.90 4.86
C LEU A 237 -7.98 5.41 5.87
N VAL A 238 -8.17 5.77 7.13
CA VAL A 238 -7.39 5.27 8.24
C VAL A 238 -8.21 4.22 8.98
N PHE A 239 -7.68 3.02 9.11
CA PHE A 239 -8.30 1.92 9.83
C PHE A 239 -7.47 1.53 11.04
N ARG A 240 -8.16 1.16 12.12
CA ARG A 240 -7.57 0.60 13.33
C ARG A 240 -8.47 -0.50 13.89
N LYS A 241 -7.90 -1.65 14.21
CA LYS A 241 -8.70 -2.82 14.59
C LYS A 241 -9.22 -2.77 16.02
N GLU A 242 -8.38 -2.44 16.98
CA GLU A 242 -8.78 -2.29 18.40
C GLU A 242 -8.94 -0.81 18.73
N ARG A 243 -10.18 -0.32 18.58
CA ARG A 243 -10.56 0.98 19.12
C ARG A 243 -11.52 0.77 20.27
N MET A 244 -11.19 1.33 21.45
CA MET A 244 -12.17 1.43 22.51
C MET A 244 -13.35 2.25 22.00
N ARG A 245 -14.57 1.71 22.12
CA ARG A 245 -15.77 2.51 21.88
C ARG A 245 -15.80 3.61 22.92
N THR A 246 -15.48 4.84 22.55
CA THR A 246 -15.85 6.00 23.33
C THR A 246 -17.37 6.04 23.31
N GLN A 247 -17.99 5.83 24.48
CA GLN A 247 -19.43 6.01 24.70
C GLN A 247 -19.83 7.47 24.48
#